data_d14848eb149541ae439bfdc22d1fe853
#
_entry.id   d14848eb149541ae439bfdc22d1fe853
#
_cell.length_a   1.000
_cell.length_b   1.000
_cell.length_c   1.000
_cell.angle_alpha   90.00
_cell.angle_beta   90.00
_cell.angle_gamma   90.00
#
_symmetry.space_group_name_H-M   'P 1'
#
loop_
_entity.id
_entity.type
_entity.pdbx_description
1 polymer ?
#
loop_
_entity_poly.entity_id
_entity_poly.type
_entity_poly.pdbx_seq_one_letter_code
_entity_poly.pdbx_strand_id
1 'polypeptide(L)'
;MRVDTSSAGPGGHGPRWPGRVAGWIRGHSLRLVALVVVATIAGSAAVVTDTLGAGYAFSRVVAHVQLWLDPPPDRPTVATVDVTPEPTDAPTQVPATVPGSPGATPVGSLATPARLPVDVNLVTDPDAVFISEIKDVWCAPAGTTIVLSILGHGTNTTAFETHLAGQIGQWDSWSDSHDGGWGPGAIALALGAYGVPGYQVRAYTTLASEMRDATLALTTTHEPVVLMAWYGAHTWVMTGYRASADPTIFHNATISGAYILDPWYPRVSSIWGRSAAPGVFHTMADLAVNVLPWRRPEGYYPARDLKFIAVVPTVVAAPAGAGQ
;
A
#
# COMPACT_ATOMS: atom_id res chain seq x y z
N MET A 1 -65.88 -74.48 17.17
CA MET A 1 -66.16 -73.24 16.35
C MET A 1 -64.84 -72.71 15.87
N ARG A 2 -64.47 -73.07 14.60
CA ARG A 2 -63.20 -72.57 13.99
C ARG A 2 -63.53 -71.37 13.15
N VAL A 3 -62.74 -70.31 13.27
CA VAL A 3 -62.81 -69.18 12.37
C VAL A 3 -61.44 -69.08 11.70
N ASP A 4 -61.44 -69.38 10.40
CA ASP A 4 -60.31 -69.15 9.47
C ASP A 4 -60.26 -67.61 9.13
N THR A 5 -59.12 -67.01 9.28
CA THR A 5 -58.86 -65.71 8.69
C THR A 5 -57.58 -65.78 7.85
N SER A 6 -57.80 -66.04 6.56
CA SER A 6 -56.81 -65.86 5.50
C SER A 6 -56.74 -64.41 5.16
N SER A 7 -55.59 -63.75 5.41
CA SER A 7 -55.27 -62.41 4.89
C SER A 7 -54.21 -62.50 3.84
N ALA A 8 -54.61 -62.30 2.58
CA ALA A 8 -53.70 -62.10 1.44
C ALA A 8 -53.01 -60.68 1.52
N GLY A 9 -51.69 -60.67 1.59
CA GLY A 9 -50.91 -59.45 1.49
C GLY A 9 -50.76 -58.97 0.03
N PRO A 10 -50.82 -57.67 -0.26
CA PRO A 10 -50.62 -57.15 -1.62
C PRO A 10 -49.14 -57.20 -2.02
N GLY A 11 -48.86 -57.86 -3.15
CA GLY A 11 -47.57 -57.94 -3.78
C GLY A 11 -47.09 -56.48 -4.26
N GLY A 12 -46.07 -55.97 -3.64
CA GLY A 12 -45.41 -54.74 -4.06
C GLY A 12 -44.59 -54.98 -5.34
N HIS A 13 -45.06 -54.54 -6.47
CA HIS A 13 -44.27 -54.41 -7.68
C HIS A 13 -43.43 -53.08 -7.59
N GLY A 14 -42.22 -53.17 -7.06
CA GLY A 14 -41.23 -52.06 -7.18
C GLY A 14 -40.84 -51.85 -8.65
N PRO A 15 -40.68 -50.64 -9.11
CA PRO A 15 -40.29 -50.36 -10.50
C PRO A 15 -38.94 -50.98 -10.81
N ARG A 16 -38.96 -51.99 -11.71
CA ARG A 16 -37.71 -52.55 -12.28
C ARG A 16 -37.17 -51.54 -13.32
N TRP A 17 -36.17 -50.77 -12.95
CA TRP A 17 -35.42 -49.92 -13.88
C TRP A 17 -34.68 -50.83 -14.89
N PRO A 18 -34.78 -50.58 -16.20
CA PRO A 18 -34.09 -51.40 -17.19
C PRO A 18 -32.59 -51.23 -17.01
N GLY A 19 -31.85 -52.36 -16.97
CA GLY A 19 -30.39 -52.41 -16.70
C GLY A 19 -29.51 -51.54 -17.59
N ARG A 20 -30.04 -51.03 -18.71
CA ARG A 20 -29.38 -50.03 -19.60
C ARG A 20 -29.20 -48.67 -18.95
N VAL A 21 -30.11 -48.20 -18.10
CA VAL A 21 -30.02 -46.90 -17.43
C VAL A 21 -28.96 -46.94 -16.32
N ALA A 22 -28.87 -48.04 -15.59
CA ALA A 22 -27.84 -48.22 -14.55
C ALA A 22 -26.42 -48.27 -15.12
N GLY A 23 -26.23 -48.85 -16.31
CA GLY A 23 -24.96 -48.88 -17.02
C GLY A 23 -24.56 -47.48 -17.55
N TRP A 24 -25.53 -46.71 -18.02
CA TRP A 24 -25.30 -45.33 -18.50
C TRP A 24 -24.89 -44.39 -17.36
N ILE A 25 -25.55 -44.45 -16.22
CA ILE A 25 -25.20 -43.62 -15.03
C ILE A 25 -23.80 -43.98 -14.51
N ARG A 26 -23.43 -45.27 -14.46
CA ARG A 26 -22.10 -45.70 -14.02
C ARG A 26 -20.98 -45.25 -14.98
N GLY A 27 -21.22 -45.28 -16.30
CA GLY A 27 -20.23 -44.84 -17.29
C GLY A 27 -20.00 -43.33 -17.27
N HIS A 28 -21.05 -42.56 -17.00
CA HIS A 28 -20.92 -41.08 -16.90
C HIS A 28 -20.30 -40.65 -15.58
N SER A 29 -20.57 -41.32 -14.46
CA SER A 29 -19.94 -41.01 -13.18
C SER A 29 -18.43 -41.29 -13.20
N LEU A 30 -18.00 -42.41 -13.81
CA LEU A 30 -16.57 -42.69 -13.98
C LEU A 30 -15.86 -41.67 -14.86
N ARG A 31 -16.48 -41.21 -15.95
CA ARG A 31 -15.92 -40.15 -16.80
C ARG A 31 -15.85 -38.81 -16.06
N LEU A 32 -16.86 -38.50 -15.26
CA LEU A 32 -16.87 -37.26 -14.45
C LEU A 32 -15.79 -37.30 -13.36
N VAL A 33 -15.61 -38.41 -12.69
CA VAL A 33 -14.53 -38.62 -11.71
C VAL A 33 -13.17 -38.53 -12.39
N ALA A 34 -12.98 -39.18 -13.55
CA ALA A 34 -11.72 -39.09 -14.30
C ALA A 34 -11.42 -37.65 -14.74
N LEU A 35 -12.42 -36.89 -15.22
CA LEU A 35 -12.28 -35.47 -15.58
C LEU A 35 -11.89 -34.60 -14.38
N VAL A 36 -12.54 -34.83 -13.23
CA VAL A 36 -12.19 -34.08 -12.00
C VAL A 36 -10.78 -34.42 -11.56
N VAL A 37 -10.34 -35.66 -11.60
CA VAL A 37 -8.98 -36.06 -11.25
C VAL A 37 -7.95 -35.43 -12.19
N VAL A 38 -8.20 -35.49 -13.50
CA VAL A 38 -7.29 -34.86 -14.49
C VAL A 38 -7.25 -33.35 -14.31
N ALA A 39 -8.39 -32.69 -14.08
CA ALA A 39 -8.42 -31.24 -13.83
C ALA A 39 -7.69 -30.86 -12.53
N THR A 40 -7.82 -31.68 -11.48
CA THR A 40 -7.10 -31.48 -10.22
C THR A 40 -5.59 -31.63 -10.41
N ILE A 41 -5.14 -32.67 -11.12
CA ILE A 41 -3.71 -32.89 -11.41
C ILE A 41 -3.15 -31.75 -12.26
N ALA A 42 -3.85 -31.37 -13.33
CA ALA A 42 -3.45 -30.29 -14.21
C ALA A 42 -3.41 -28.94 -13.47
N GLY A 43 -4.42 -28.66 -12.65
CA GLY A 43 -4.47 -27.48 -11.79
C GLY A 43 -3.33 -27.44 -10.78
N SER A 44 -3.05 -28.58 -10.13
CA SER A 44 -1.93 -28.69 -9.18
C SER A 44 -0.58 -28.49 -9.87
N ALA A 45 -0.39 -29.06 -11.08
CA ALA A 45 0.82 -28.85 -11.86
C ALA A 45 0.99 -27.40 -12.27
N ALA A 46 -0.08 -26.74 -12.73
CA ALA A 46 -0.07 -25.32 -13.09
C ALA A 46 0.31 -24.41 -11.90
N VAL A 47 -0.19 -24.73 -10.71
CA VAL A 47 0.17 -24.00 -9.47
C VAL A 47 1.64 -24.21 -9.11
N VAL A 48 2.14 -25.45 -9.13
CA VAL A 48 3.54 -25.79 -8.78
C VAL A 48 4.53 -25.19 -9.76
N THR A 49 4.20 -25.13 -11.05
CA THR A 49 5.06 -24.55 -12.10
C THR A 49 4.81 -23.07 -12.34
N ASP A 50 3.91 -22.47 -11.59
CA ASP A 50 3.43 -21.08 -11.76
C ASP A 50 3.05 -20.74 -13.21
N THR A 51 2.53 -21.73 -13.93
CA THR A 51 2.13 -21.55 -15.33
C THR A 51 1.04 -20.47 -15.43
N LEU A 52 1.30 -19.42 -16.21
CA LEU A 52 0.43 -18.25 -16.38
C LEU A 52 0.05 -17.53 -15.07
N GLY A 53 0.90 -17.57 -14.05
CA GLY A 53 0.61 -16.95 -12.75
C GLY A 53 -0.38 -17.73 -11.89
N ALA A 54 -0.65 -19.02 -12.20
CA ALA A 54 -1.58 -19.85 -11.45
C ALA A 54 -1.12 -20.08 -10.01
N GLY A 55 0.18 -20.21 -9.77
CA GLY A 55 0.76 -20.32 -8.43
C GLY A 55 0.52 -19.07 -7.61
N TYR A 56 0.74 -17.91 -8.20
CA TYR A 56 0.46 -16.62 -7.58
C TYR A 56 -1.04 -16.45 -7.25
N ALA A 57 -1.93 -16.72 -8.22
CA ALA A 57 -3.37 -16.62 -7.99
C ALA A 57 -3.82 -17.57 -6.87
N PHE A 58 -3.32 -18.80 -6.84
CA PHE A 58 -3.62 -19.77 -5.80
C PHE A 58 -3.09 -19.34 -4.43
N SER A 59 -1.86 -18.85 -4.34
CA SER A 59 -1.29 -18.35 -3.09
C SER A 59 -2.09 -17.18 -2.51
N ARG A 60 -2.63 -16.30 -3.37
CA ARG A 60 -3.53 -15.23 -2.97
C ARG A 60 -4.85 -15.75 -2.39
N VAL A 61 -5.45 -16.76 -3.05
CA VAL A 61 -6.68 -17.40 -2.54
C VAL A 61 -6.41 -18.07 -1.20
N VAL A 62 -5.32 -18.82 -1.07
CA VAL A 62 -4.94 -19.46 0.19
C VAL A 62 -4.71 -18.43 1.29
N ALA A 63 -3.96 -17.38 1.02
CA ALA A 63 -3.74 -16.29 1.96
C ALA A 63 -5.07 -15.63 2.39
N HIS A 64 -5.97 -15.39 1.46
CA HIS A 64 -7.29 -14.82 1.75
C HIS A 64 -8.15 -15.73 2.63
N VAL A 65 -8.14 -17.03 2.35
CA VAL A 65 -8.85 -18.04 3.17
C VAL A 65 -8.22 -18.15 4.55
N GLN A 66 -6.90 -18.16 4.66
CA GLN A 66 -6.20 -18.17 5.95
C GLN A 66 -6.55 -16.93 6.79
N LEU A 67 -6.55 -15.74 6.19
CA LEU A 67 -6.95 -14.52 6.87
C LEU A 67 -8.41 -14.51 7.31
N TRP A 68 -9.29 -15.12 6.52
CA TRP A 68 -10.69 -15.27 6.89
C TRP A 68 -10.88 -16.26 8.05
N LEU A 69 -10.06 -17.32 8.12
CA LEU A 69 -10.11 -18.33 9.20
C LEU A 69 -9.39 -17.86 10.48
N ASP A 70 -8.30 -17.08 10.33
CA ASP A 70 -7.46 -16.57 11.41
C ASP A 70 -7.03 -15.14 11.09
N PRO A 71 -7.96 -14.18 11.26
CA PRO A 71 -7.65 -12.76 10.98
C PRO A 71 -6.60 -12.25 11.99
N PRO A 72 -5.74 -11.31 11.58
CA PRO A 72 -4.84 -10.62 12.49
C PRO A 72 -5.63 -10.05 13.68
N PRO A 73 -5.03 -9.97 14.87
CA PRO A 73 -5.69 -9.37 16.01
C PRO A 73 -6.03 -7.91 15.72
N ASP A 74 -7.19 -7.46 16.20
CA ASP A 74 -7.55 -6.04 16.12
C ASP A 74 -6.78 -5.27 17.18
N ARG A 75 -5.68 -4.64 16.76
CA ARG A 75 -4.79 -3.85 17.60
C ARG A 75 -4.98 -2.38 17.30
N PRO A 76 -4.64 -1.50 18.26
CA PRO A 76 -4.52 -0.08 17.98
C PRO A 76 -3.55 0.13 16.82
N THR A 77 -4.01 0.81 15.78
CA THR A 77 -3.18 1.20 14.63
C THR A 77 -3.04 2.71 14.58
N VAL A 78 -2.16 3.20 13.72
CA VAL A 78 -2.02 4.64 13.49
C VAL A 78 -3.28 5.14 12.79
N ALA A 79 -3.93 6.13 13.39
CA ALA A 79 -5.11 6.74 12.82
C ALA A 79 -4.79 7.41 11.48
N THR A 80 -5.69 7.27 10.51
CA THR A 80 -5.59 7.99 9.25
C THR A 80 -6.08 9.42 9.44
N VAL A 81 -5.24 10.40 9.13
CA VAL A 81 -5.52 11.83 9.25
C VAL A 81 -5.97 12.38 7.90
N ASP A 82 -7.16 12.97 7.86
CA ASP A 82 -7.63 13.69 6.67
C ASP A 82 -6.89 15.02 6.52
N VAL A 83 -6.24 15.22 5.38
CA VAL A 83 -5.59 16.48 5.04
C VAL A 83 -6.52 17.27 4.12
N THR A 84 -7.07 18.36 4.67
CA THR A 84 -7.84 19.29 3.85
C THR A 84 -6.87 20.13 3.02
N PRO A 85 -7.08 20.23 1.70
CA PRO A 85 -6.26 21.09 0.86
C PRO A 85 -6.29 22.53 1.38
N GLU A 86 -5.14 23.12 1.68
CA GLU A 86 -5.08 24.54 1.99
C GLU A 86 -5.48 25.33 0.74
N PRO A 87 -6.35 26.35 0.84
CA PRO A 87 -6.74 27.17 -0.29
C PRO A 87 -5.51 27.75 -0.97
N THR A 88 -5.34 27.51 -2.25
CA THR A 88 -4.16 27.94 -3.03
C THR A 88 -4.09 29.44 -3.24
N ASP A 89 -5.12 30.22 -2.85
CA ASP A 89 -5.31 31.61 -3.20
C ASP A 89 -5.38 32.54 -1.98
N ALA A 90 -4.25 32.71 -1.31
CA ALA A 90 -3.99 33.98 -0.67
C ALA A 90 -2.51 34.33 -0.91
N PRO A 91 -2.19 35.32 -1.75
CA PRO A 91 -0.88 35.93 -1.67
C PRO A 91 -0.76 36.40 -0.22
N THR A 92 0.26 35.92 0.49
CA THR A 92 0.58 36.42 1.82
C THR A 92 0.61 37.92 1.71
N GLN A 93 -0.42 38.62 2.21
CA GLN A 93 -0.43 40.06 2.28
C GLN A 93 0.69 40.42 3.23
N VAL A 94 1.77 40.94 2.65
CA VAL A 94 2.76 41.71 3.42
C VAL A 94 1.96 42.75 4.21
N PRO A 95 2.07 42.82 5.54
CA PRO A 95 1.31 43.78 6.32
C PRO A 95 1.47 45.16 5.69
N ALA A 96 0.34 45.77 5.33
CA ALA A 96 0.33 47.13 4.80
C ALA A 96 1.04 48.02 5.81
N THR A 97 2.10 48.70 5.38
CA THR A 97 2.82 49.70 6.14
C THR A 97 1.84 50.75 6.63
N VAL A 98 1.64 50.83 7.93
CA VAL A 98 0.88 51.93 8.54
C VAL A 98 1.63 53.22 8.21
N PRO A 99 1.03 54.23 7.55
CA PRO A 99 1.69 55.48 7.27
C PRO A 99 1.85 56.30 8.56
N GLY A 100 3.06 56.64 8.91
CA GLY A 100 3.32 57.84 9.69
C GLY A 100 3.76 57.59 11.14
N SER A 101 5.05 57.44 11.34
CA SER A 101 5.76 58.01 12.48
C SER A 101 7.08 58.62 11.94
N PRO A 102 7.32 59.93 12.06
CA PRO A 102 8.57 60.53 11.61
C PRO A 102 9.65 60.11 12.60
N GLY A 103 10.64 59.33 12.15
CA GLY A 103 11.81 58.97 12.94
C GLY A 103 12.23 57.49 12.90
N ALA A 104 11.58 56.62 12.17
CA ALA A 104 12.03 55.24 12.00
C ALA A 104 13.14 55.20 10.94
N THR A 105 14.35 54.81 11.35
CA THR A 105 15.42 54.36 10.46
C THR A 105 14.85 53.32 9.50
N PRO A 106 15.12 53.38 8.17
CA PRO A 106 14.62 52.37 7.24
C PRO A 106 15.16 51.01 7.65
N VAL A 107 14.31 50.16 8.20
CA VAL A 107 14.59 48.74 8.34
C VAL A 107 14.78 48.22 6.90
N GLY A 108 15.99 47.74 6.61
CA GLY A 108 16.35 47.29 5.26
C GLY A 108 15.26 46.44 4.68
N SER A 109 14.80 46.80 3.49
CA SER A 109 13.78 46.02 2.75
C SER A 109 14.27 44.57 2.64
N LEU A 110 13.64 43.68 3.34
CA LEU A 110 13.90 42.24 3.17
C LEU A 110 13.64 41.94 1.70
N ALA A 111 14.68 41.54 0.99
CA ALA A 111 14.57 41.17 -0.41
C ALA A 111 13.52 40.06 -0.55
N THR A 112 12.52 40.26 -1.40
CA THR A 112 11.53 39.20 -1.72
C THR A 112 12.30 37.98 -2.24
N PRO A 113 12.07 36.78 -1.70
CA PRO A 113 12.74 35.57 -2.17
C PRO A 113 12.56 35.40 -3.67
N ALA A 114 13.62 35.06 -4.39
CA ALA A 114 13.51 34.80 -5.82
C ALA A 114 12.76 33.47 -6.05
N ARG A 115 11.81 33.47 -6.99
CA ARG A 115 11.08 32.28 -7.39
C ARG A 115 11.92 31.46 -8.39
N LEU A 116 12.70 30.51 -7.89
CA LEU A 116 13.56 29.64 -8.70
C LEU A 116 13.07 28.20 -8.65
N PRO A 117 13.14 27.46 -9.78
CA PRO A 117 12.86 26.03 -9.78
C PRO A 117 13.76 25.29 -8.79
N VAL A 118 13.22 24.28 -8.14
CA VAL A 118 13.95 23.42 -7.22
C VAL A 118 13.93 21.98 -7.71
N ASP A 119 15.04 21.28 -7.47
CA ASP A 119 15.24 19.86 -7.75
C ASP A 119 15.90 19.28 -6.50
N VAL A 120 15.15 18.51 -5.72
CA VAL A 120 15.58 17.95 -4.44
C VAL A 120 15.50 16.44 -4.52
N ASN A 121 16.58 15.74 -4.15
CA ASN A 121 16.59 14.30 -3.96
C ASN A 121 17.50 13.96 -2.77
N LEU A 122 16.95 13.25 -1.80
CA LEU A 122 17.68 12.77 -0.61
C LEU A 122 18.67 11.66 -0.95
N VAL A 123 18.43 10.95 -2.06
CA VAL A 123 19.18 9.76 -2.46
C VAL A 123 19.95 10.07 -3.76
N THR A 124 21.26 10.19 -3.66
CA THR A 124 22.15 10.40 -4.81
C THR A 124 22.66 9.10 -5.40
N ASP A 125 22.72 8.03 -4.59
CA ASP A 125 23.09 6.67 -4.98
C ASP A 125 21.96 5.71 -4.59
N PRO A 126 21.01 5.42 -5.49
CA PRO A 126 19.92 4.52 -5.20
C PRO A 126 20.35 3.10 -4.81
N ASP A 127 21.44 2.58 -5.39
CA ASP A 127 21.92 1.22 -5.13
C ASP A 127 22.40 1.04 -3.67
N ALA A 128 22.81 2.12 -3.03
CA ALA A 128 23.23 2.10 -1.63
C ALA A 128 22.08 1.86 -0.64
N VAL A 129 20.83 2.11 -1.03
CA VAL A 129 19.65 2.07 -0.13
C VAL A 129 18.50 1.21 -0.65
N PHE A 130 18.49 0.90 -1.95
CA PHE A 130 17.41 0.17 -2.60
C PHE A 130 17.47 -1.33 -2.32
N ILE A 131 16.31 -1.94 -2.16
CA ILE A 131 16.11 -3.39 -2.18
C ILE A 131 14.80 -3.69 -2.93
N SER A 132 14.83 -4.73 -3.78
CA SER A 132 13.61 -5.29 -4.36
C SER A 132 12.91 -6.16 -3.35
N GLU A 133 11.58 -6.15 -3.33
CA GLU A 133 10.82 -7.07 -2.49
C GLU A 133 11.14 -8.53 -2.80
N ILE A 134 11.37 -9.32 -1.76
CA ILE A 134 11.74 -10.74 -1.89
C ILE A 134 10.54 -11.58 -2.33
N LYS A 135 9.35 -11.25 -1.85
CA LYS A 135 8.09 -11.92 -2.17
C LYS A 135 7.08 -10.92 -2.74
N ASP A 136 6.20 -11.39 -3.61
CA ASP A 136 5.21 -10.58 -4.33
C ASP A 136 4.20 -9.82 -3.45
N VAL A 137 4.22 -10.00 -2.13
CA VAL A 137 3.37 -9.31 -1.15
C VAL A 137 4.20 -8.55 -0.10
N TRP A 138 5.50 -8.37 -0.35
CA TRP A 138 6.42 -7.73 0.60
C TRP A 138 6.82 -6.30 0.23
N CYS A 139 6.03 -5.64 -0.62
CA CYS A 139 6.28 -4.25 -1.00
C CYS A 139 6.38 -3.31 0.22
N ALA A 140 5.55 -3.51 1.24
CA ALA A 140 5.58 -2.69 2.44
C ALA A 140 6.81 -2.97 3.33
N PRO A 141 7.20 -4.23 3.65
CA PRO A 141 8.48 -4.53 4.27
C PRO A 141 9.68 -3.99 3.49
N ALA A 142 9.71 -4.18 2.17
CA ALA A 142 10.79 -3.66 1.32
C ALA A 142 10.84 -2.14 1.33
N GLY A 143 9.69 -1.45 1.16
CA GLY A 143 9.60 0.00 1.25
C GLY A 143 10.04 0.53 2.62
N THR A 144 9.63 -0.14 3.71
CA THR A 144 10.07 0.20 5.07
C THR A 144 11.59 -0.01 5.22
N THR A 145 12.15 -1.10 4.68
CA THR A 145 13.59 -1.35 4.66
C THR A 145 14.34 -0.24 3.93
N ILE A 146 13.83 0.21 2.78
CA ILE A 146 14.41 1.32 2.01
C ILE A 146 14.42 2.60 2.84
N VAL A 147 13.30 2.97 3.47
CA VAL A 147 13.23 4.15 4.35
C VAL A 147 14.24 4.06 5.48
N LEU A 148 14.29 2.93 6.18
CA LEU A 148 15.25 2.70 7.26
C LEU A 148 16.70 2.74 6.79
N SER A 149 16.99 2.24 5.59
CA SER A 149 18.34 2.30 4.99
C SER A 149 18.75 3.73 4.65
N ILE A 150 17.84 4.54 4.10
CA ILE A 150 18.09 5.96 3.83
C ILE A 150 18.42 6.72 5.11
N LEU A 151 17.72 6.41 6.20
CA LEU A 151 17.86 7.10 7.48
C LEU A 151 18.95 6.50 8.41
N GLY A 152 19.65 5.46 7.96
CA GLY A 152 20.72 4.84 8.74
C GLY A 152 20.25 3.94 9.90
N HIS A 153 18.96 3.56 9.91
CA HIS A 153 18.34 2.69 10.91
C HIS A 153 18.17 1.24 10.43
N GLY A 154 18.60 0.92 9.22
CA GLY A 154 18.53 -0.41 8.62
C GLY A 154 19.57 -0.60 7.53
N THR A 155 19.54 -1.76 6.88
CA THR A 155 20.41 -2.09 5.75
C THR A 155 19.57 -2.66 4.61
N ASN A 156 19.91 -2.34 3.36
CA ASN A 156 19.22 -2.81 2.15
C ASN A 156 19.60 -4.26 1.81
N THR A 157 19.47 -5.16 2.77
CA THR A 157 19.82 -6.59 2.62
C THR A 157 18.58 -7.47 2.73
N THR A 158 18.58 -8.58 1.97
CA THR A 158 17.52 -9.60 2.06
C THR A 158 17.35 -10.17 3.47
N ALA A 159 18.44 -10.25 4.24
CA ALA A 159 18.39 -10.69 5.63
C ALA A 159 17.60 -9.69 6.50
N PHE A 160 17.83 -8.40 6.32
CA PHE A 160 17.14 -7.36 7.08
C PHE A 160 15.64 -7.29 6.68
N GLU A 161 15.32 -7.29 5.38
CA GLU A 161 13.93 -7.33 4.92
C GLU A 161 13.18 -8.56 5.43
N THR A 162 13.83 -9.75 5.38
CA THR A 162 13.25 -11.01 5.90
C THR A 162 12.99 -10.93 7.40
N HIS A 163 13.93 -10.38 8.16
CA HIS A 163 13.79 -10.18 9.60
C HIS A 163 12.63 -9.22 9.90
N LEU A 164 12.59 -8.07 9.23
CA LEU A 164 11.55 -7.07 9.38
C LEU A 164 10.16 -7.65 9.03
N ALA A 165 10.04 -8.33 7.89
CA ALA A 165 8.81 -8.96 7.46
C ALA A 165 8.34 -10.07 8.43
N GLY A 166 9.27 -10.78 9.06
CA GLY A 166 8.98 -11.79 10.09
C GLY A 166 8.38 -11.22 11.37
N GLN A 167 8.50 -9.93 11.60
CA GLN A 167 7.96 -9.23 12.77
C GLN A 167 6.57 -8.63 12.57
N ILE A 168 5.93 -8.87 11.42
CA ILE A 168 4.62 -8.30 11.06
C ILE A 168 3.59 -8.45 12.18
N GLY A 169 3.58 -9.61 12.88
CA GLY A 169 2.70 -9.87 14.00
C GLY A 169 2.78 -8.88 15.16
N GLN A 170 3.74 -7.96 15.17
CA GLN A 170 3.82 -6.87 16.16
C GLN A 170 3.02 -5.63 15.74
N TRP A 171 2.83 -5.40 14.44
CA TRP A 171 2.27 -4.17 13.88
C TRP A 171 1.01 -4.37 13.05
N ASP A 172 0.79 -5.56 12.49
CA ASP A 172 -0.40 -5.83 11.72
C ASP A 172 -1.66 -5.77 12.58
N SER A 173 -2.74 -5.31 11.98
CA SER A 173 -4.05 -5.26 12.58
C SER A 173 -5.11 -5.46 11.51
N TRP A 174 -6.19 -6.14 11.85
CA TRP A 174 -7.32 -6.29 10.95
C TRP A 174 -7.92 -4.94 10.53
N SER A 175 -7.89 -3.95 11.43
CA SER A 175 -8.33 -2.59 11.14
C SER A 175 -7.38 -1.79 10.24
N ASP A 176 -6.17 -2.30 9.96
CA ASP A 176 -5.20 -1.68 9.06
C ASP A 176 -5.07 -2.38 7.71
N SER A 177 -5.19 -3.72 7.67
CA SER A 177 -5.11 -4.51 6.44
C SER A 177 -5.92 -5.80 6.54
N HIS A 178 -6.77 -6.06 5.53
CA HIS A 178 -7.52 -7.31 5.37
C HIS A 178 -6.87 -8.27 4.36
N ASP A 179 -5.70 -7.93 3.85
CA ASP A 179 -5.02 -8.68 2.76
C ASP A 179 -3.84 -9.54 3.24
N GLY A 180 -3.55 -9.57 4.55
CA GLY A 180 -2.40 -10.27 5.13
C GLY A 180 -1.05 -9.65 4.83
N GLY A 181 -1.07 -8.44 4.27
CA GLY A 181 0.09 -7.59 4.10
C GLY A 181 0.12 -6.49 5.16
N TRP A 182 1.22 -5.76 5.22
CA TRP A 182 1.27 -4.58 6.05
C TRP A 182 0.40 -3.48 5.45
N GLY A 183 -0.50 -2.92 6.24
CA GLY A 183 -1.16 -1.67 5.90
C GLY A 183 -0.25 -0.46 6.17
N PRO A 184 -0.68 0.75 5.77
CA PRO A 184 0.09 1.97 6.00
C PRO A 184 0.32 2.27 7.49
N GLY A 185 -0.59 1.85 8.38
CA GLY A 185 -0.41 1.96 9.83
C GLY A 185 0.73 1.08 10.35
N ALA A 186 0.84 -0.15 9.85
CA ALA A 186 1.93 -1.06 10.20
C ALA A 186 3.30 -0.51 9.75
N ILE A 187 3.36 0.14 8.57
CA ILE A 187 4.58 0.83 8.10
C ILE A 187 5.01 1.90 9.11
N ALA A 188 4.09 2.78 9.52
CA ALA A 188 4.39 3.85 10.48
C ALA A 188 4.84 3.32 11.84
N LEU A 189 4.20 2.24 12.35
CA LEU A 189 4.56 1.59 13.60
C LEU A 189 5.94 0.92 13.53
N ALA A 190 6.23 0.23 12.42
CA ALA A 190 7.53 -0.40 12.20
C ALA A 190 8.65 0.64 12.14
N LEU A 191 8.48 1.75 11.42
CA LEU A 191 9.44 2.85 11.40
C LEU A 191 9.71 3.37 12.81
N GLY A 192 8.66 3.60 13.60
CA GLY A 192 8.80 4.01 15.01
C GLY A 192 9.54 3.01 15.87
N ALA A 193 9.28 1.71 15.71
CA ALA A 193 9.94 0.63 16.45
C ALA A 193 11.44 0.52 16.13
N TYR A 194 11.83 0.91 14.92
CA TYR A 194 13.24 0.95 14.48
C TYR A 194 13.91 2.31 14.71
N GLY A 195 13.33 3.19 15.54
CA GLY A 195 13.94 4.44 15.97
C GLY A 195 13.68 5.63 15.05
N VAL A 196 12.71 5.52 14.15
CA VAL A 196 12.26 6.61 13.27
C VAL A 196 10.78 6.95 13.58
N PRO A 197 10.51 7.61 14.73
CA PRO A 197 9.15 7.98 15.12
C PRO A 197 8.62 9.16 14.29
N GLY A 198 7.31 9.39 14.37
CA GLY A 198 6.70 10.60 13.79
C GLY A 198 6.08 10.40 12.41
N TYR A 199 6.12 9.21 11.84
CA TYR A 199 5.39 8.92 10.61
C TYR A 199 3.88 8.80 10.89
N GLN A 200 3.08 9.49 10.07
CA GLN A 200 1.61 9.51 10.13
C GLN A 200 1.00 8.97 8.85
N VAL A 201 -0.10 8.26 8.97
CA VAL A 201 -0.94 7.89 7.82
C VAL A 201 -1.84 9.07 7.49
N ARG A 202 -1.71 9.61 6.28
CA ARG A 202 -2.50 10.76 5.81
C ARG A 202 -3.32 10.39 4.58
N ALA A 203 -4.53 10.98 4.51
CA ALA A 203 -5.47 10.77 3.42
C ALA A 203 -5.80 12.09 2.73
N TYR A 204 -5.85 12.06 1.40
CA TYR A 204 -6.02 13.24 0.55
C TYR A 204 -7.11 12.99 -0.49
N THR A 205 -7.82 14.03 -0.86
CA THR A 205 -8.89 13.96 -1.88
C THR A 205 -8.33 13.99 -3.31
N THR A 206 -7.10 14.47 -3.51
CA THR A 206 -6.46 14.55 -4.83
C THR A 206 -4.99 14.17 -4.77
N LEU A 207 -4.46 13.64 -5.87
CA LEU A 207 -3.02 13.38 -6.03
C LEU A 207 -2.20 14.67 -5.84
N ALA A 208 -2.70 15.80 -6.33
CA ALA A 208 -2.00 17.08 -6.20
C ALA A 208 -1.84 17.50 -4.73
N SER A 209 -2.86 17.28 -3.88
CA SER A 209 -2.75 17.57 -2.44
C SER A 209 -1.83 16.58 -1.72
N GLU A 210 -1.86 15.29 -2.08
CA GLU A 210 -0.91 14.31 -1.57
C GLU A 210 0.53 14.69 -1.89
N MET A 211 0.83 14.94 -3.18
CA MET A 211 2.17 15.30 -3.62
C MET A 211 2.68 16.60 -3.02
N ARG A 212 1.79 17.56 -2.79
CA ARG A 212 2.15 18.81 -2.12
C ARG A 212 2.54 18.58 -0.66
N ASP A 213 1.74 17.87 0.11
CA ASP A 213 2.00 17.58 1.51
C ASP A 213 3.25 16.69 1.67
N ALA A 214 3.38 15.65 0.83
CA ALA A 214 4.57 14.81 0.77
C ALA A 214 5.85 15.62 0.50
N THR A 215 5.79 16.57 -0.43
CA THR A 215 6.91 17.47 -0.75
C THR A 215 7.26 18.36 0.42
N LEU A 216 6.27 18.97 1.09
CA LEU A 216 6.49 19.81 2.27
C LEU A 216 7.10 19.01 3.42
N ALA A 217 6.58 17.82 3.69
CA ALA A 217 7.09 16.93 4.72
C ALA A 217 8.55 16.55 4.46
N LEU A 218 8.85 16.05 3.24
CA LEU A 218 10.21 15.69 2.84
C LEU A 218 11.18 16.88 2.99
N THR A 219 10.75 18.09 2.60
CA THR A 219 11.59 19.29 2.68
C THR A 219 11.87 19.70 4.13
N THR A 220 10.86 19.57 5.00
CA THR A 220 10.96 20.04 6.40
C THR A 220 11.63 19.04 7.32
N THR A 221 11.48 17.74 7.05
CA THR A 221 12.04 16.67 7.90
C THR A 221 13.35 16.11 7.35
N HIS A 222 13.62 16.27 6.07
CA HIS A 222 14.69 15.55 5.33
C HIS A 222 14.53 14.03 5.40
N GLU A 223 13.30 13.54 5.48
CA GLU A 223 12.97 12.12 5.52
C GLU A 223 12.10 11.74 4.31
N PRO A 224 12.23 10.50 3.75
CA PRO A 224 11.44 10.07 2.62
C PRO A 224 9.98 9.85 2.99
N VAL A 225 9.10 9.91 2.00
CA VAL A 225 7.66 9.67 2.15
C VAL A 225 7.28 8.34 1.51
N VAL A 226 6.38 7.58 2.14
CA VAL A 226 5.84 6.36 1.55
C VAL A 226 4.49 6.64 0.92
N LEU A 227 4.37 6.43 -0.40
CA LEU A 227 3.13 6.60 -1.17
C LEU A 227 2.47 5.24 -1.36
N MET A 228 1.14 5.17 -1.18
CA MET A 228 0.40 3.95 -1.48
C MET A 228 -0.02 3.96 -2.95
N ALA A 229 0.54 3.04 -3.72
CA ALA A 229 0.27 2.88 -5.14
C ALA A 229 -0.76 1.77 -5.41
N TRP A 230 -1.23 1.65 -6.68
CA TRP A 230 -2.07 0.57 -7.18
C TRP A 230 -3.35 0.34 -6.35
N TYR A 231 -4.08 1.42 -6.07
CA TYR A 231 -5.28 1.39 -5.21
C TYR A 231 -5.01 0.92 -3.77
N GLY A 232 -3.81 1.19 -3.24
CA GLY A 232 -3.35 0.73 -1.92
C GLY A 232 -2.74 -0.67 -1.90
N ALA A 233 -2.53 -1.27 -3.08
CA ALA A 233 -1.96 -2.62 -3.19
C ALA A 233 -0.44 -2.65 -3.19
N HIS A 234 0.21 -1.51 -3.31
CA HIS A 234 1.65 -1.42 -3.46
C HIS A 234 2.21 -0.20 -2.74
N THR A 235 3.50 -0.24 -2.46
CA THR A 235 4.23 0.77 -1.70
C THR A 235 5.35 1.34 -2.56
N TRP A 236 5.38 2.67 -2.72
CA TRP A 236 6.47 3.42 -3.33
C TRP A 236 7.16 4.30 -2.30
N VAL A 237 8.48 4.47 -2.39
CA VAL A 237 9.23 5.39 -1.54
C VAL A 237 9.63 6.62 -2.36
N MET A 238 9.07 7.76 -2.00
CA MET A 238 9.41 9.06 -2.58
C MET A 238 10.63 9.63 -1.84
N THR A 239 11.70 9.88 -2.58
CA THR A 239 12.98 10.39 -2.04
C THR A 239 13.27 11.82 -2.43
N GLY A 240 12.48 12.41 -3.32
CA GLY A 240 12.70 13.76 -3.81
C GLY A 240 11.62 14.22 -4.76
N TYR A 241 11.75 15.46 -5.23
CA TYR A 241 10.78 16.10 -6.11
C TYR A 241 11.40 17.19 -6.97
N ARG A 242 10.67 17.62 -8.00
CA ARG A 242 10.92 18.87 -8.73
C ARG A 242 9.72 19.79 -8.63
N ALA A 243 9.98 21.08 -8.44
CA ALA A 243 8.93 22.09 -8.36
C ALA A 243 9.35 23.40 -9.04
N SER A 244 8.36 24.23 -9.41
CA SER A 244 8.58 25.54 -10.04
C SER A 244 9.18 26.59 -9.10
N ALA A 245 9.14 26.35 -7.79
CA ALA A 245 9.79 27.13 -6.74
C ALA A 245 9.82 26.30 -5.44
N ASP A 246 10.49 26.79 -4.41
CA ASP A 246 10.47 26.19 -3.08
C ASP A 246 9.03 26.21 -2.51
N PRO A 247 8.40 25.05 -2.29
CA PRO A 247 7.02 24.97 -1.82
C PRO A 247 6.84 25.41 -0.37
N THR A 248 7.90 25.49 0.42
CA THR A 248 7.85 26.01 1.80
C THR A 248 7.72 27.52 1.84
N ILE A 249 8.17 28.19 0.78
CA ILE A 249 8.11 29.64 0.63
C ILE A 249 6.95 30.04 -0.28
N PHE A 250 6.77 29.31 -1.39
CA PHE A 250 5.77 29.59 -2.41
C PHE A 250 4.66 28.53 -2.37
N HIS A 251 3.61 28.77 -1.60
CA HIS A 251 2.50 27.83 -1.44
C HIS A 251 1.77 27.46 -2.75
N ASN A 252 1.93 28.26 -3.79
CA ASN A 252 1.44 28.01 -5.14
C ASN A 252 2.51 27.44 -6.10
N ALA A 253 3.62 26.92 -5.58
CA ALA A 253 4.60 26.21 -6.39
C ALA A 253 3.95 24.97 -7.03
N THR A 254 4.20 24.78 -8.32
CA THR A 254 3.73 23.58 -9.04
C THR A 254 4.74 22.45 -8.86
N ILE A 255 4.30 21.34 -8.32
CA ILE A 255 5.09 20.10 -8.25
C ILE A 255 5.01 19.42 -9.62
N SER A 256 6.15 19.18 -10.25
CA SER A 256 6.21 18.55 -11.59
C SER A 256 6.36 17.02 -11.54
N GLY A 257 6.71 16.46 -10.39
CA GLY A 257 6.87 15.02 -10.17
C GLY A 257 7.78 14.70 -9.01
N ALA A 258 8.12 13.42 -8.87
CA ALA A 258 8.91 12.89 -7.76
C ALA A 258 9.96 11.86 -8.20
N TYR A 259 11.01 11.71 -7.40
CA TYR A 259 11.96 10.60 -7.47
C TYR A 259 11.43 9.44 -6.63
N ILE A 260 11.37 8.25 -7.25
CA ILE A 260 10.71 7.07 -6.67
C ILE A 260 11.70 5.90 -6.59
N LEU A 261 11.64 5.19 -5.48
CA LEU A 261 12.17 3.85 -5.30
C LEU A 261 10.98 2.88 -5.23
N ASP A 262 10.80 2.08 -6.29
CA ASP A 262 9.72 1.11 -6.40
C ASP A 262 10.25 -0.29 -6.07
N PRO A 263 9.87 -0.91 -4.93
CA PRO A 263 10.34 -2.24 -4.54
C PRO A 263 10.00 -3.36 -5.54
N TRP A 264 9.04 -3.15 -6.45
CA TRP A 264 8.72 -4.12 -7.49
C TRP A 264 9.81 -4.27 -8.56
N TYR A 265 10.68 -3.26 -8.72
CA TYR A 265 11.78 -3.36 -9.70
C TYR A 265 12.71 -4.54 -9.37
N PRO A 266 13.19 -5.32 -10.39
CA PRO A 266 13.05 -5.11 -11.85
C PRO A 266 11.86 -5.85 -12.48
N ARG A 267 10.86 -6.25 -11.72
CA ARG A 267 9.73 -7.05 -12.15
C ARG A 267 8.80 -6.29 -13.11
N VAL A 268 7.94 -7.05 -13.77
CA VAL A 268 6.90 -6.52 -14.67
C VAL A 268 5.54 -6.97 -14.15
N SER A 269 4.69 -6.01 -13.80
CA SER A 269 3.31 -6.29 -13.45
C SER A 269 2.48 -6.51 -14.72
N SER A 270 1.63 -7.53 -14.72
CA SER A 270 0.68 -7.76 -15.81
C SER A 270 -0.41 -6.68 -15.92
N ILE A 271 -0.61 -5.90 -14.85
CA ILE A 271 -1.62 -4.83 -14.78
C ILE A 271 -0.97 -3.46 -14.96
N TRP A 272 0.15 -3.21 -14.25
CA TRP A 272 0.77 -1.89 -14.12
C TRP A 272 2.00 -1.70 -15.01
N GLY A 273 2.42 -2.76 -15.69
CA GLY A 273 3.57 -2.73 -16.59
C GLY A 273 4.91 -2.88 -15.87
N ARG A 274 5.96 -2.37 -16.51
CA ARG A 274 7.33 -2.45 -16.02
C ARG A 274 7.61 -1.37 -14.98
N SER A 275 8.18 -1.75 -13.83
CA SER A 275 8.74 -0.79 -12.89
C SER A 275 9.94 -0.06 -13.47
N ALA A 276 10.04 1.23 -13.19
CA ALA A 276 11.21 2.03 -13.51
C ALA A 276 12.40 1.64 -12.63
N ALA A 277 13.62 1.94 -13.11
CA ALA A 277 14.82 1.75 -12.29
C ALA A 277 14.77 2.61 -11.03
N PRO A 278 15.42 2.18 -9.92
CA PRO A 278 15.41 2.92 -8.67
C PRO A 278 15.91 4.36 -8.83
N GLY A 279 15.23 5.31 -8.20
CA GLY A 279 15.59 6.72 -8.22
C GLY A 279 15.26 7.47 -9.51
N VAL A 280 14.53 6.85 -10.45
CA VAL A 280 14.06 7.54 -11.65
C VAL A 280 13.02 8.59 -11.27
N PHE A 281 13.07 9.74 -11.96
CA PHE A 281 12.08 10.79 -11.81
C PHE A 281 10.80 10.44 -12.57
N HIS A 282 9.69 10.43 -11.86
CA HIS A 282 8.35 10.26 -12.41
C HIS A 282 7.64 11.60 -12.49
N THR A 283 7.11 11.95 -13.66
CA THR A 283 6.27 13.12 -13.84
C THR A 283 4.94 12.97 -13.10
N MET A 284 4.20 14.05 -12.88
CA MET A 284 2.84 13.97 -12.33
C MET A 284 1.92 13.07 -13.16
N ALA A 285 2.13 13.00 -14.47
CA ALA A 285 1.36 12.09 -15.35
C ALA A 285 1.72 10.61 -15.09
N ASP A 286 2.99 10.29 -14.88
CA ASP A 286 3.45 8.93 -14.53
C ASP A 286 2.93 8.52 -13.13
N LEU A 287 2.97 9.45 -12.17
CA LEU A 287 2.44 9.23 -10.83
C LEU A 287 0.93 8.96 -10.87
N ALA A 288 0.17 9.69 -11.68
CA ALA A 288 -1.28 9.53 -11.81
C ALA A 288 -1.71 8.16 -12.36
N VAL A 289 -0.82 7.43 -13.03
CA VAL A 289 -1.10 6.05 -13.49
C VAL A 289 -1.00 5.05 -12.35
N ASN A 290 -0.11 5.28 -11.38
CA ASN A 290 0.24 4.31 -10.36
C ASN A 290 -0.28 4.69 -8.95
N VAL A 291 -0.18 5.95 -8.56
CA VAL A 291 -0.69 6.45 -7.29
C VAL A 291 -2.17 6.77 -7.47
N LEU A 292 -2.99 5.86 -7.00
CA LEU A 292 -4.43 5.84 -7.24
C LEU A 292 -5.20 5.79 -5.92
N PRO A 293 -6.45 6.32 -5.87
CA PRO A 293 -7.26 6.31 -4.66
C PRO A 293 -7.45 4.91 -4.08
N TRP A 294 -7.38 4.79 -2.78
CA TRP A 294 -7.51 3.53 -2.05
C TRP A 294 -8.81 2.77 -2.37
N ARG A 295 -8.70 1.45 -2.62
CA ARG A 295 -9.84 0.55 -2.90
C ARG A 295 -9.61 -0.88 -2.37
N ARG A 296 -8.92 -1.06 -1.23
CA ARG A 296 -8.51 -2.40 -0.79
C ARG A 296 -8.85 -2.74 0.65
N PRO A 297 -9.83 -3.54 0.84
CA PRO A 297 -11.07 -3.67 0.06
C PRO A 297 -11.93 -2.43 0.29
N GLU A 298 -12.63 -1.99 -0.76
CA GLU A 298 -13.53 -0.84 -0.66
C GLU A 298 -14.65 -1.13 0.36
N GLY A 299 -14.95 -0.14 1.20
CA GLY A 299 -15.98 -0.23 2.25
C GLY A 299 -15.46 -0.70 3.62
N TYR A 300 -14.23 -1.22 3.71
CA TYR A 300 -13.67 -1.65 4.99
C TYR A 300 -12.86 -0.57 5.71
N TYR A 301 -12.38 0.42 4.97
CA TYR A 301 -11.53 1.49 5.50
C TYR A 301 -12.09 2.88 5.20
N PRO A 302 -13.22 3.29 5.85
CA PRO A 302 -13.92 4.55 5.49
C PRO A 302 -13.02 5.79 5.52
N ALA A 303 -12.01 5.82 6.39
CA ALA A 303 -11.06 6.91 6.45
C ALA A 303 -10.10 6.97 5.24
N ARG A 304 -9.96 5.88 4.48
CA ARG A 304 -9.04 5.73 3.34
C ARG A 304 -9.74 5.58 2.01
N ASP A 305 -10.95 5.02 2.00
CA ASP A 305 -11.67 4.70 0.79
C ASP A 305 -11.81 5.90 -0.14
N LEU A 306 -11.48 5.68 -1.42
CA LEU A 306 -11.50 6.68 -2.48
C LEU A 306 -10.58 7.90 -2.24
N LYS A 307 -9.62 7.79 -1.32
CA LYS A 307 -8.61 8.81 -1.03
C LYS A 307 -7.21 8.32 -1.41
N PHE A 308 -6.34 9.26 -1.72
CA PHE A 308 -4.91 9.02 -1.88
C PHE A 308 -4.27 8.89 -0.50
N ILE A 309 -3.39 7.92 -0.30
CA ILE A 309 -2.85 7.59 1.02
C ILE A 309 -1.34 7.61 1.00
N ALA A 310 -0.75 8.36 1.94
CA ALA A 310 0.69 8.35 2.19
C ALA A 310 1.02 8.14 3.66
N VAL A 311 2.21 7.59 3.92
CA VAL A 311 2.83 7.55 5.25
C VAL A 311 3.92 8.62 5.26
N VAL A 312 3.65 9.69 6.01
CA VAL A 312 4.33 10.98 5.90
C VAL A 312 5.09 11.28 7.18
N PRO A 313 6.40 11.64 7.12
CA PRO A 313 7.13 12.06 8.30
C PRO A 313 6.62 13.41 8.82
N THR A 314 6.64 13.58 10.13
CA THR A 314 6.28 14.83 10.78
C THR A 314 7.39 15.29 11.71
N VAL A 315 7.53 16.59 11.88
CA VAL A 315 8.46 17.12 12.87
C VAL A 315 8.02 16.67 14.26
N VAL A 316 8.76 15.76 14.86
CA VAL A 316 8.53 15.37 16.26
C VAL A 316 9.00 16.51 17.15
N ALA A 317 8.06 17.13 17.87
CA ALA A 317 8.44 18.13 18.88
C ALA A 317 9.35 17.43 19.90
N ALA A 318 10.53 18.00 20.12
CA ALA A 318 11.42 17.52 21.18
C ALA A 318 10.63 17.47 22.50
N PRO A 319 10.75 16.40 23.31
CA PRO A 319 10.05 16.32 24.58
C PRO A 319 10.41 17.57 25.41
N ALA A 320 9.38 18.33 25.80
CA ALA A 320 9.54 19.48 26.68
C ALA A 320 10.10 18.95 28.02
N GLY A 321 11.44 19.06 28.23
CA GLY A 321 12.02 18.67 29.51
C GLY A 321 13.42 18.05 29.48
N ALA A 322 14.13 17.96 28.36
CA ALA A 322 15.54 17.55 28.37
C ALA A 322 16.48 18.78 28.53
N GLY A 323 16.11 19.67 29.45
CA GLY A 323 16.95 20.79 29.85
C GLY A 323 17.44 20.54 31.26
N GLN A 324 18.64 19.98 31.40
CA GLN A 324 19.61 20.33 32.45
C GLN A 324 20.98 19.81 32.05
#